data_92dcacb6f1753cbf61f5e342829e5522
#
_entry.id   92dcacb6f1753cbf61f5e342829e5522
#
_cell.length_a   1.000
_cell.length_b   1.000
_cell.length_c   1.000
_cell.angle_alpha   90.00
_cell.angle_beta   90.00
_cell.angle_gamma   90.00
#
_symmetry.space_group_name_H-M   'P 1'
#
loop_
_entity.id
_entity.type
_entity.pdbx_description
1 polymer ?
#
loop_
_entity_poly.entity_id
_entity_poly.type
_entity_poly.pdbx_seq_one_letter_code
_entity_poly.pdbx_strand_id
1 'polypeptide(L)'
;MAPQAQGARFVLEAAVEIRMPSPVNLRIADIERIVVNVPFTPRCQEWNAREVWQWCIVEIIRVTTDVPDLVGYGETVLHYTWGRVSDEAIARVRGSNPAACLGDDSLGAGLQMALYDLVGKALGVPVYRLFNLPRVREWCPIAWWNIDMPPDVLAEEAQAALAQGYTAAKIKARPWWDIYAQVEAISRVTPPHFRLDLDWNNMLLNAGNAVPVLRALDAYRRVAIYESPIMQHDVAGHRQLRQHTTRPIALHFGDPPFPTAVRAGVCDGFVVSGGVASVLRQGLLAGAFDMPFWLQLVGTGLTTALAAHLGAVLPLAQWPMVTCLNNYADDLLVTPLAIRGGYVRVPEAPGLGVEIDEAALARYAMAPPYVLPPPRLLLSVVWPGGRVVHYASMRPQCWGDFWAGNQPVHEHGVSMEVRPDDGSPEWAALYARAQRGAVRDQR
;
A
#
# COMPACT_ATOMS: atom_id res chain seq x y z
N MET A 1 6.01 -80.79 -11.05
CA MET A 1 7.27 -80.08 -11.31
C MET A 1 7.05 -78.60 -11.09
N ALA A 2 7.46 -78.05 -9.99
CA ALA A 2 7.36 -76.61 -9.66
C ALA A 2 8.66 -75.93 -10.09
N PRO A 3 8.62 -74.71 -10.63
CA PRO A 3 9.88 -73.95 -10.96
C PRO A 3 10.41 -73.28 -9.68
N GLN A 4 11.73 -73.45 -9.50
CA GLN A 4 12.54 -72.85 -8.46
C GLN A 4 12.58 -71.32 -8.62
N ALA A 5 12.32 -70.59 -7.56
CA ALA A 5 12.50 -69.13 -7.45
C ALA A 5 14.02 -68.86 -7.29
N GLN A 6 14.63 -68.16 -8.26
CA GLN A 6 15.95 -67.56 -8.11
C GLN A 6 15.87 -66.30 -7.27
N GLY A 7 16.50 -66.29 -6.10
CA GLY A 7 16.62 -65.14 -5.22
C GLY A 7 17.55 -64.09 -5.82
N ALA A 8 17.01 -62.94 -6.10
CA ALA A 8 17.77 -61.72 -6.39
C ALA A 8 18.44 -61.19 -5.11
N ARG A 9 19.77 -61.25 -5.03
CA ARG A 9 20.56 -60.53 -4.01
C ARG A 9 20.54 -59.05 -4.32
N PHE A 10 19.82 -58.30 -3.51
CA PHE A 10 20.02 -56.84 -3.48
C PHE A 10 21.37 -56.55 -2.82
N VAL A 11 22.30 -56.04 -3.60
CA VAL A 11 23.52 -55.44 -3.08
C VAL A 11 23.14 -54.08 -2.51
N LEU A 12 23.23 -53.91 -1.22
CA LEU A 12 23.12 -52.61 -0.54
C LEU A 12 24.37 -51.83 -0.98
N GLU A 13 24.19 -50.91 -1.93
CA GLU A 13 25.18 -49.88 -2.23
C GLU A 13 25.44 -49.03 -1.00
N ALA A 14 26.70 -48.67 -0.80
CA ALA A 14 27.21 -47.94 0.36
C ALA A 14 26.37 -46.70 0.64
N ALA A 15 25.96 -46.55 1.90
CA ALA A 15 25.35 -45.33 2.37
C ALA A 15 26.29 -44.16 2.10
N VAL A 16 25.88 -43.26 1.21
CA VAL A 16 26.54 -41.97 1.02
C VAL A 16 26.38 -41.22 2.33
N GLU A 17 27.45 -41.09 3.08
CA GLU A 17 27.50 -40.28 4.29
C GLU A 17 27.30 -38.81 3.87
N ILE A 18 26.09 -38.32 3.93
CA ILE A 18 25.76 -36.90 3.74
C ILE A 18 26.41 -36.19 4.93
N ARG A 19 27.63 -35.69 4.76
CA ARG A 19 28.21 -34.73 5.71
C ARG A 19 27.34 -33.50 5.68
N MET A 20 26.44 -33.41 6.64
CA MET A 20 25.74 -32.15 6.92
C MET A 20 26.79 -31.09 7.25
N PRO A 21 26.86 -29.97 6.53
CA PRO A 21 27.73 -28.87 6.95
C PRO A 21 27.34 -28.49 8.38
N SER A 22 28.30 -28.10 9.19
CA SER A 22 28.04 -27.61 10.54
C SER A 22 26.94 -26.56 10.47
N PRO A 23 25.92 -26.64 11.34
CA PRO A 23 24.82 -25.67 11.29
C PRO A 23 25.41 -24.26 11.41
N VAL A 24 25.17 -23.43 10.39
CA VAL A 24 25.54 -22.03 10.45
C VAL A 24 24.65 -21.42 11.54
N ASN A 25 25.23 -21.21 12.72
CA ASN A 25 24.51 -20.57 13.85
C ASN A 25 24.55 -19.05 13.64
N LEU A 26 23.78 -18.59 12.66
CA LEU A 26 23.66 -17.18 12.30
C LEU A 26 23.05 -16.43 13.48
N ARG A 27 23.73 -15.38 13.96
CA ARG A 27 23.25 -14.52 15.06
C ARG A 27 23.18 -13.07 14.62
N ILE A 28 22.10 -12.39 15.01
CA ILE A 28 21.95 -10.96 14.85
C ILE A 28 22.95 -10.26 15.76
N ALA A 29 23.94 -9.58 15.16
CA ALA A 29 24.97 -8.84 15.89
C ALA A 29 24.47 -7.45 16.28
N ASP A 30 23.94 -6.71 15.30
CA ASP A 30 23.43 -5.36 15.55
C ASP A 30 22.22 -5.03 14.64
N ILE A 31 21.45 -4.06 15.08
CA ILE A 31 20.28 -3.53 14.37
C ILE A 31 20.34 -2.00 14.42
N GLU A 32 20.50 -1.40 13.26
CA GLU A 32 20.54 0.04 13.09
C GLU A 32 19.20 0.55 12.51
N ARG A 33 18.76 1.72 12.98
CA ARG A 33 17.61 2.46 12.45
C ARG A 33 18.09 3.73 11.78
N ILE A 34 17.97 3.81 10.48
CA ILE A 34 18.34 4.96 9.65
C ILE A 34 17.06 5.64 9.21
N VAL A 35 16.83 6.88 9.62
CA VAL A 35 15.64 7.63 9.20
C VAL A 35 16.01 8.54 8.05
N VAL A 36 15.25 8.46 6.98
CA VAL A 36 15.41 9.27 5.78
C VAL A 36 14.13 10.06 5.46
N ASN A 37 14.30 11.26 4.93
CA ASN A 37 13.21 12.05 4.38
C ASN A 37 13.28 11.99 2.85
N VAL A 38 12.57 11.06 2.25
CA VAL A 38 12.53 10.87 0.80
C VAL A 38 11.47 11.81 0.22
N PRO A 39 11.84 12.83 -0.56
CA PRO A 39 10.86 13.79 -1.06
C PRO A 39 9.82 13.12 -1.95
N PHE A 40 8.60 13.65 -1.94
CA PHE A 40 7.62 13.29 -2.96
C PHE A 40 8.04 13.82 -4.34
N THR A 41 7.54 13.19 -5.39
CA THR A 41 7.68 13.73 -6.75
C THR A 41 7.02 15.11 -6.83
N PRO A 42 7.56 16.06 -7.60
CA PRO A 42 6.96 17.39 -7.75
C PRO A 42 5.48 17.38 -8.16
N ARG A 43 5.05 16.39 -8.95
CA ARG A 43 3.66 16.24 -9.41
C ARG A 43 2.65 16.06 -8.28
N CYS A 44 3.01 15.27 -7.25
CA CYS A 44 2.09 14.95 -6.16
C CYS A 44 2.41 15.65 -4.84
N GLN A 45 3.51 16.39 -4.75
CA GLN A 45 3.99 16.98 -3.49
C GLN A 45 2.96 17.92 -2.86
N GLU A 46 2.37 18.84 -3.63
CA GLU A 46 1.36 19.78 -3.13
C GLU A 46 0.13 19.05 -2.59
N TRP A 47 -0.32 18.03 -3.30
CA TRP A 47 -1.52 17.25 -2.96
C TRP A 47 -1.28 16.35 -1.76
N ASN A 48 -0.14 15.67 -1.69
CA ASN A 48 0.25 14.86 -0.55
C ASN A 48 0.47 15.70 0.72
N ALA A 49 0.97 16.93 0.55
CA ALA A 49 1.21 17.85 1.67
C ALA A 49 -0.05 18.15 2.49
N ARG A 50 -1.25 18.11 1.89
CA ARG A 50 -2.50 18.40 2.60
C ARG A 50 -2.85 17.37 3.67
N GLU A 51 -2.49 16.09 3.46
CA GLU A 51 -2.99 14.99 4.30
C GLU A 51 -1.92 13.99 4.72
N VAL A 52 -0.95 13.71 3.84
CA VAL A 52 0.05 12.65 4.04
C VAL A 52 1.48 13.17 4.02
N TRP A 53 1.70 14.44 4.38
CA TRP A 53 3.01 15.11 4.29
C TRP A 53 4.14 14.40 5.01
N GLN A 54 3.84 13.61 6.04
CA GLN A 54 4.84 12.86 6.80
C GLN A 54 5.15 11.46 6.21
N TRP A 55 4.45 11.01 5.16
CA TRP A 55 4.75 9.72 4.54
C TRP A 55 6.10 9.71 3.79
N CYS A 56 6.69 10.86 3.57
CA CYS A 56 8.06 10.99 3.08
C CYS A 56 9.12 10.54 4.10
N ILE A 57 8.76 10.39 5.39
CA ILE A 57 9.69 9.95 6.44
C ILE A 57 9.65 8.42 6.52
N VAL A 58 10.76 7.80 6.13
CA VAL A 58 10.92 6.34 6.07
C VAL A 58 12.03 5.93 7.04
N GLU A 59 11.79 4.91 7.85
CA GLU A 59 12.80 4.26 8.67
C GLU A 59 13.32 3.02 7.94
N ILE A 60 14.61 3.01 7.66
CA ILE A 60 15.33 1.85 7.12
C ILE A 60 15.94 1.10 8.30
N ILE A 61 15.69 -0.20 8.34
CA ILE A 61 16.30 -1.11 9.30
C ILE A 61 17.43 -1.85 8.60
N ARG A 62 18.63 -1.73 9.16
CA ARG A 62 19.83 -2.48 8.75
C ARG A 62 20.15 -3.49 9.83
N VAL A 63 20.14 -4.78 9.49
CA VAL A 63 20.47 -5.89 10.41
C VAL A 63 21.79 -6.49 9.97
N THR A 64 22.78 -6.49 10.85
CA THR A 64 24.08 -7.15 10.66
C THR A 64 24.17 -8.42 11.48
N THR A 65 25.07 -9.32 11.11
CA THR A 65 25.27 -10.61 11.76
C THR A 65 26.73 -10.80 12.13
N ASP A 66 27.03 -11.91 12.82
CA ASP A 66 28.38 -12.41 13.07
C ASP A 66 29.09 -12.91 11.79
N VAL A 67 28.38 -13.00 10.67
CA VAL A 67 28.96 -13.32 9.36
C VAL A 67 29.28 -12.01 8.64
N PRO A 68 30.56 -11.75 8.27
CA PRO A 68 30.93 -10.54 7.54
C PRO A 68 30.12 -10.36 6.26
N ASP A 69 29.79 -9.11 5.92
CA ASP A 69 29.11 -8.69 4.69
C ASP A 69 27.68 -9.25 4.52
N LEU A 70 27.19 -10.02 5.48
CA LEU A 70 25.81 -10.52 5.47
C LEU A 70 24.89 -9.52 6.19
N VAL A 71 24.19 -8.68 5.40
CA VAL A 71 23.36 -7.59 5.89
C VAL A 71 21.95 -7.71 5.30
N GLY A 72 20.93 -7.57 6.15
CA GLY A 72 19.54 -7.49 5.75
C GLY A 72 18.98 -6.08 5.88
N TYR A 73 18.12 -5.69 4.94
CA TYR A 73 17.45 -4.40 4.92
C TYR A 73 15.94 -4.54 4.92
N GLY A 74 15.28 -3.59 5.57
CA GLY A 74 13.84 -3.44 5.53
C GLY A 74 13.43 -2.01 5.78
N GLU A 75 12.18 -1.67 5.53
CA GLU A 75 11.70 -0.31 5.67
C GLU A 75 10.31 -0.21 6.30
N THR A 76 10.03 0.95 6.88
CA THR A 76 8.72 1.34 7.39
C THR A 76 8.48 2.81 7.10
N VAL A 77 7.30 3.15 6.54
CA VAL A 77 6.84 4.55 6.50
C VAL A 77 6.47 4.94 7.94
N LEU A 78 7.25 5.86 8.52
CA LEU A 78 7.28 6.10 9.97
C LEU A 78 5.94 6.59 10.54
N HIS A 79 5.23 7.42 9.79
CA HIS A 79 3.94 8.01 10.21
C HIS A 79 2.75 7.39 9.47
N TYR A 80 2.81 6.09 9.21
CA TYR A 80 1.72 5.32 8.62
C TYR A 80 1.30 4.18 9.56
N THR A 81 1.07 2.98 9.04
CA THR A 81 0.39 1.89 9.78
C THR A 81 1.19 1.34 10.95
N TRP A 82 2.50 1.15 10.76
CA TRP A 82 3.32 0.40 11.72
C TRP A 82 4.10 1.26 12.69
N GLY A 83 4.39 2.49 12.30
CA GLY A 83 5.25 3.38 13.07
C GLY A 83 6.70 2.88 13.14
N ARG A 84 7.44 3.43 14.08
CA ARG A 84 8.85 3.10 14.32
C ARG A 84 9.02 1.71 14.91
N VAL A 85 10.05 0.97 14.47
CA VAL A 85 10.44 -0.28 15.13
C VAL A 85 10.85 0.02 16.58
N SER A 86 10.24 -0.67 17.54
CA SER A 86 10.43 -0.39 18.96
C SER A 86 11.76 -0.92 19.51
N ASP A 87 12.26 -0.30 20.56
CA ASP A 87 13.47 -0.75 21.25
C ASP A 87 13.28 -2.15 21.85
N GLU A 88 12.06 -2.49 22.28
CA GLU A 88 11.71 -3.81 22.80
C GLU A 88 11.79 -4.89 21.72
N ALA A 89 11.31 -4.58 20.50
CA ALA A 89 11.42 -5.50 19.37
C ALA A 89 12.89 -5.77 19.01
N ILE A 90 13.72 -4.72 18.98
CA ILE A 90 15.15 -4.83 18.72
C ILE A 90 15.84 -5.67 19.83
N ALA A 91 15.60 -5.35 21.11
CA ALA A 91 16.18 -6.07 22.23
C ALA A 91 15.82 -7.55 22.23
N ARG A 92 14.57 -7.89 21.85
CA ARG A 92 14.07 -9.26 21.82
C ARG A 92 14.79 -10.14 20.80
N VAL A 93 15.21 -9.60 19.66
CA VAL A 93 15.82 -10.40 18.58
C VAL A 93 17.35 -10.30 18.55
N ARG A 94 17.97 -9.31 19.20
CA ARG A 94 19.43 -9.18 19.23
C ARG A 94 20.07 -10.44 19.83
N GLY A 95 21.12 -10.99 19.18
CA GLY A 95 21.79 -12.21 19.57
C GLY A 95 21.03 -13.52 19.22
N SER A 96 19.79 -13.44 18.76
CA SER A 96 19.00 -14.60 18.32
C SER A 96 19.35 -15.01 16.87
N ASN A 97 18.87 -16.19 16.48
CA ASN A 97 18.89 -16.60 15.09
C ASN A 97 17.74 -15.91 14.32
N PRO A 98 18.01 -15.14 13.25
CA PRO A 98 16.98 -14.40 12.52
C PRO A 98 15.85 -15.29 11.98
N ALA A 99 16.16 -16.55 11.60
CA ALA A 99 15.15 -17.47 11.08
C ALA A 99 14.09 -17.86 12.13
N ALA A 100 14.40 -17.78 13.42
CA ALA A 100 13.43 -18.06 14.48
C ALA A 100 12.37 -16.98 14.66
N CYS A 101 12.59 -15.78 14.09
CA CYS A 101 11.74 -14.61 14.29
C CYS A 101 10.91 -14.20 13.06
N LEU A 102 11.05 -14.89 11.92
CA LEU A 102 10.42 -14.50 10.64
C LEU A 102 8.89 -14.37 10.73
N GLY A 103 8.22 -15.26 11.47
CA GLY A 103 6.76 -15.26 11.61
C GLY A 103 6.20 -14.27 12.62
N ASP A 104 7.01 -13.44 13.26
CA ASP A 104 6.58 -12.52 14.31
C ASP A 104 6.26 -11.12 13.76
N ASP A 105 5.00 -10.89 13.41
CA ASP A 105 4.53 -9.60 12.91
C ASP A 105 4.67 -8.46 13.95
N SER A 106 4.81 -8.78 15.25
CA SER A 106 4.96 -7.77 16.31
C SER A 106 6.32 -7.08 16.32
N LEU A 107 7.26 -7.54 15.49
CA LEU A 107 8.55 -6.88 15.30
C LEU A 107 8.44 -5.54 14.55
N GLY A 108 7.32 -5.30 13.88
CA GLY A 108 7.15 -4.17 12.98
C GLY A 108 7.65 -4.46 11.56
N ALA A 109 7.14 -3.70 10.60
CA ALA A 109 7.34 -4.00 9.19
C ALA A 109 8.81 -4.00 8.78
N GLY A 110 9.55 -2.94 9.13
CA GLY A 110 10.96 -2.80 8.73
C GLY A 110 11.85 -3.91 9.29
N LEU A 111 11.72 -4.24 10.57
CA LEU A 111 12.56 -5.29 11.17
C LEU A 111 12.21 -6.66 10.62
N GLN A 112 10.93 -7.01 10.53
CA GLN A 112 10.52 -8.29 9.94
C GLN A 112 11.02 -8.43 8.49
N MET A 113 10.88 -7.38 7.67
CA MET A 113 11.36 -7.36 6.29
C MET A 113 12.88 -7.58 6.22
N ALA A 114 13.66 -6.88 7.08
CA ALA A 114 15.11 -7.03 7.14
C ALA A 114 15.54 -8.45 7.52
N LEU A 115 14.79 -9.12 8.42
CA LEU A 115 15.08 -10.52 8.76
C LEU A 115 14.80 -11.47 7.60
N TYR A 116 13.72 -11.26 6.84
CA TYR A 116 13.46 -12.05 5.62
C TYR A 116 14.55 -11.84 4.57
N ASP A 117 14.98 -10.59 4.35
CA ASP A 117 16.08 -10.28 3.44
C ASP A 117 17.38 -10.98 3.86
N LEU A 118 17.72 -10.84 5.14
CA LEU A 118 18.91 -11.47 5.71
C LEU A 118 18.93 -12.99 5.57
N VAL A 119 17.83 -13.67 5.95
CA VAL A 119 17.73 -15.12 5.88
C VAL A 119 17.75 -15.61 4.44
N GLY A 120 17.09 -14.89 3.52
CA GLY A 120 17.12 -15.20 2.09
C GLY A 120 18.55 -15.12 1.53
N LYS A 121 19.31 -14.08 1.90
CA LYS A 121 20.73 -13.91 1.53
C LYS A 121 21.59 -15.02 2.12
N ALA A 122 21.40 -15.34 3.40
CA ALA A 122 22.16 -16.40 4.08
C ALA A 122 21.96 -17.79 3.43
N LEU A 123 20.77 -18.07 2.94
CA LEU A 123 20.41 -19.32 2.27
C LEU A 123 20.66 -19.30 0.76
N GLY A 124 21.01 -18.15 0.18
CA GLY A 124 21.19 -18.00 -1.26
C GLY A 124 19.89 -18.10 -2.06
N VAL A 125 18.74 -17.76 -1.46
CA VAL A 125 17.42 -17.87 -2.09
C VAL A 125 16.62 -16.55 -2.01
N PRO A 126 15.75 -16.27 -2.99
CA PRO A 126 14.85 -15.13 -2.90
C PRO A 126 13.79 -15.32 -1.81
N VAL A 127 13.31 -14.21 -1.23
CA VAL A 127 12.38 -14.21 -0.08
C VAL A 127 11.13 -15.07 -0.29
N TYR A 128 10.56 -15.10 -1.50
CA TYR A 128 9.36 -15.91 -1.74
C TYR A 128 9.56 -17.41 -1.47
N ARG A 129 10.80 -17.92 -1.54
CA ARG A 129 11.13 -19.32 -1.20
C ARG A 129 11.00 -19.59 0.31
N LEU A 130 11.19 -18.57 1.14
CA LEU A 130 11.08 -18.70 2.60
C LEU A 130 9.63 -18.87 3.08
N PHE A 131 8.66 -18.53 2.24
CA PHE A 131 7.24 -18.71 2.57
C PHE A 131 6.76 -20.16 2.49
N ASN A 132 7.61 -21.08 1.96
CA ASN A 132 7.31 -22.49 1.79
C ASN A 132 6.01 -22.75 0.99
N LEU A 133 5.75 -21.92 -0.01
CA LEU A 133 4.62 -21.99 -0.93
C LEU A 133 5.13 -22.06 -2.37
N PRO A 134 4.40 -22.72 -3.29
CA PRO A 134 4.79 -22.74 -4.69
C PRO A 134 4.69 -21.33 -5.29
N ARG A 135 5.69 -20.94 -6.11
CA ARG A 135 5.60 -19.73 -6.91
C ARG A 135 4.56 -19.91 -8.02
N VAL A 136 3.61 -19.02 -8.11
CA VAL A 136 2.51 -19.07 -9.09
C VAL A 136 2.66 -18.03 -10.21
N ARG A 137 3.53 -17.00 -10.02
CA ARG A 137 3.78 -15.99 -11.05
C ARG A 137 5.17 -15.35 -10.95
N GLU A 138 5.62 -14.78 -12.05
CA GLU A 138 6.89 -14.02 -12.16
C GLU A 138 6.67 -12.51 -12.16
N TRP A 139 5.46 -12.08 -12.47
CA TRP A 139 5.06 -10.70 -12.57
C TRP A 139 3.79 -10.48 -11.76
N CYS A 140 3.82 -9.53 -10.83
CA CYS A 140 2.69 -9.21 -9.95
C CYS A 140 2.00 -7.92 -10.42
N PRO A 141 0.66 -7.88 -10.47
CA PRO A 141 -0.06 -6.68 -10.87
C PRO A 141 0.16 -5.55 -9.84
N ILE A 142 0.40 -4.34 -10.34
CA ILE A 142 0.66 -3.15 -9.50
C ILE A 142 -0.12 -1.95 -10.03
N ALA A 143 -0.65 -1.13 -9.12
CA ALA A 143 -1.36 0.10 -9.41
C ALA A 143 -0.52 1.33 -9.06
N TRP A 144 -0.69 2.38 -9.86
CA TRP A 144 -0.35 3.75 -9.49
C TRP A 144 -1.28 4.22 -8.38
N TRP A 145 -0.79 4.92 -7.39
CA TRP A 145 -1.62 5.43 -6.31
C TRP A 145 -1.64 6.95 -6.31
N ASN A 146 -2.84 7.53 -6.15
CA ASN A 146 -3.00 8.96 -5.95
C ASN A 146 -3.83 9.24 -4.70
N ILE A 147 -3.42 10.29 -3.97
CA ILE A 147 -4.32 11.02 -3.09
C ILE A 147 -5.42 11.69 -3.93
N ASP A 148 -6.44 12.23 -3.31
CA ASP A 148 -7.44 13.02 -4.01
C ASP A 148 -6.85 14.30 -4.60
N MET A 149 -7.11 14.55 -5.88
CA MET A 149 -6.55 15.64 -6.67
C MET A 149 -7.59 16.19 -7.63
N PRO A 150 -7.42 17.42 -8.17
CA PRO A 150 -8.31 17.93 -9.23
C PRO A 150 -8.27 17.05 -10.48
N PRO A 151 -9.32 17.11 -11.33
CA PRO A 151 -9.44 16.26 -12.50
C PRO A 151 -8.28 16.36 -13.50
N ASP A 152 -7.77 17.56 -13.73
CA ASP A 152 -6.64 17.83 -14.65
C ASP A 152 -5.32 17.23 -14.12
N VAL A 153 -5.04 17.39 -12.83
CA VAL A 153 -3.85 16.80 -12.20
C VAL A 153 -3.92 15.28 -12.20
N LEU A 154 -5.11 14.68 -11.94
CA LEU A 154 -5.28 13.23 -12.06
C LEU A 154 -5.09 12.73 -13.50
N ALA A 155 -5.45 13.54 -14.50
CA ALA A 155 -5.16 13.21 -15.90
C ALA A 155 -3.65 13.20 -16.19
N GLU A 156 -2.90 14.19 -15.67
CA GLU A 156 -1.44 14.22 -15.78
C GLU A 156 -0.78 13.04 -15.06
N GLU A 157 -1.25 12.71 -13.85
CA GLU A 157 -0.79 11.53 -13.10
C GLU A 157 -1.06 10.22 -13.86
N ALA A 158 -2.21 10.08 -14.51
CA ALA A 158 -2.53 8.90 -15.31
C ALA A 158 -1.64 8.79 -16.57
N GLN A 159 -1.26 9.89 -17.19
CA GLN A 159 -0.26 9.90 -18.28
C GLN A 159 1.12 9.51 -17.77
N ALA A 160 1.54 10.03 -16.60
CA ALA A 160 2.80 9.66 -15.97
C ALA A 160 2.82 8.17 -15.60
N ALA A 161 1.71 7.62 -15.11
CA ALA A 161 1.55 6.20 -14.82
C ALA A 161 1.78 5.35 -16.07
N LEU A 162 1.14 5.70 -17.20
CA LEU A 162 1.33 4.99 -18.46
C LEU A 162 2.78 5.05 -18.95
N ALA A 163 3.42 6.22 -18.86
CA ALA A 163 4.81 6.41 -19.25
C ALA A 163 5.78 5.54 -18.45
N GLN A 164 5.42 5.23 -17.18
CA GLN A 164 6.19 4.36 -16.28
C GLN A 164 5.72 2.89 -16.30
N GLY A 165 4.88 2.52 -17.27
CA GLY A 165 4.48 1.13 -17.50
C GLY A 165 3.31 0.62 -16.66
N TYR A 166 2.61 1.50 -15.92
CA TYR A 166 1.39 1.13 -15.20
C TYR A 166 0.17 1.14 -16.11
N THR A 167 -0.81 0.31 -15.81
CA THR A 167 -2.08 0.21 -16.55
C THR A 167 -3.31 0.33 -15.63
N ALA A 168 -3.08 0.62 -14.36
CA ALA A 168 -4.12 0.84 -13.36
C ALA A 168 -3.70 1.94 -12.40
N ALA A 169 -4.69 2.70 -11.90
CA ALA A 169 -4.51 3.65 -10.82
C ALA A 169 -5.57 3.45 -9.74
N LYS A 170 -5.15 3.49 -8.48
CA LYS A 170 -6.03 3.63 -7.32
C LYS A 170 -6.09 5.10 -6.94
N ILE A 171 -7.28 5.67 -6.92
CA ILE A 171 -7.53 7.07 -6.56
C ILE A 171 -8.47 7.17 -5.36
N LYS A 172 -8.26 8.21 -4.56
CA LYS A 172 -9.12 8.52 -3.42
C LYS A 172 -10.34 9.30 -3.90
N ALA A 173 -11.52 8.69 -3.85
CA ALA A 173 -12.78 9.35 -4.14
C ALA A 173 -13.26 10.14 -2.91
N ARG A 174 -13.40 11.44 -3.05
CA ARG A 174 -13.69 12.35 -1.92
C ARG A 174 -14.87 13.27 -2.22
N PRO A 175 -15.71 13.61 -1.21
CA PRO A 175 -16.89 14.44 -1.40
C PRO A 175 -16.59 15.90 -1.80
N TRP A 176 -15.37 16.37 -1.66
CA TRP A 176 -14.91 17.70 -2.09
C TRP A 176 -14.32 17.74 -3.50
N TRP A 177 -14.47 16.63 -4.27
CA TRP A 177 -14.15 16.56 -5.68
C TRP A 177 -15.30 15.93 -6.47
N ASP A 178 -15.53 16.43 -7.68
CA ASP A 178 -16.43 15.78 -8.64
C ASP A 178 -15.76 14.52 -9.22
N ILE A 179 -16.13 13.35 -8.71
CA ILE A 179 -15.56 12.06 -9.14
C ILE A 179 -15.84 11.75 -10.61
N TYR A 180 -16.95 12.23 -11.16
CA TYR A 180 -17.25 12.00 -12.58
C TYR A 180 -16.31 12.83 -13.46
N ALA A 181 -16.07 14.09 -13.10
CA ALA A 181 -15.10 14.94 -13.79
C ALA A 181 -13.68 14.35 -13.72
N GLN A 182 -13.29 13.75 -12.58
CA GLN A 182 -12.01 13.05 -12.43
C GLN A 182 -11.91 11.84 -13.36
N VAL A 183 -12.93 10.96 -13.38
CA VAL A 183 -12.96 9.78 -14.25
C VAL A 183 -12.98 10.18 -15.73
N GLU A 184 -13.69 11.23 -16.10
CA GLU A 184 -13.72 11.76 -17.47
C GLU A 184 -12.37 12.35 -17.90
N ALA A 185 -11.73 13.13 -17.04
CA ALA A 185 -10.41 13.72 -17.33
C ALA A 185 -9.38 12.63 -17.61
N ILE A 186 -9.29 11.63 -16.76
CA ILE A 186 -8.42 10.45 -16.96
C ILE A 186 -8.82 9.72 -18.25
N SER A 187 -10.12 9.62 -18.54
CA SER A 187 -10.63 8.91 -19.71
C SER A 187 -10.21 9.52 -21.04
N ARG A 188 -10.03 10.85 -21.09
CA ARG A 188 -9.61 11.57 -22.30
C ARG A 188 -8.14 11.31 -22.65
N VAL A 189 -7.30 11.00 -21.68
CA VAL A 189 -5.85 10.94 -21.85
C VAL A 189 -5.27 9.53 -21.75
N THR A 190 -6.08 8.54 -21.41
CA THR A 190 -5.63 7.16 -21.24
C THR A 190 -6.35 6.19 -22.17
N PRO A 191 -5.71 5.09 -22.62
CA PRO A 191 -6.34 4.09 -23.44
C PRO A 191 -7.48 3.37 -22.69
N PRO A 192 -8.44 2.72 -23.40
CA PRO A 192 -9.61 2.08 -22.77
C PRO A 192 -9.28 0.97 -21.77
N HIS A 193 -8.10 0.38 -21.84
CA HIS A 193 -7.67 -0.68 -20.92
C HIS A 193 -7.06 -0.15 -19.61
N PHE A 194 -6.84 1.16 -19.47
CA PHE A 194 -6.38 1.74 -18.21
C PHE A 194 -7.50 1.66 -17.16
N ARG A 195 -7.23 1.03 -16.01
CA ARG A 195 -8.20 0.74 -14.95
C ARG A 195 -8.13 1.74 -13.80
N LEU A 196 -9.29 1.97 -13.17
CA LEU A 196 -9.42 2.82 -11.99
C LEU A 196 -10.05 2.05 -10.84
N ASP A 197 -9.36 2.01 -9.71
CA ASP A 197 -9.87 1.52 -8.44
C ASP A 197 -10.23 2.74 -7.57
N LEU A 198 -11.51 2.88 -7.21
CA LEU A 198 -12.02 4.05 -6.50
C LEU A 198 -12.17 3.74 -5.02
N ASP A 199 -11.34 4.37 -4.18
CA ASP A 199 -11.37 4.20 -2.74
C ASP A 199 -12.12 5.35 -2.06
N TRP A 200 -13.30 5.04 -1.56
CA TRP A 200 -14.20 5.98 -0.91
C TRP A 200 -13.89 6.22 0.56
N ASN A 201 -13.12 5.35 1.21
CA ASN A 201 -12.90 5.39 2.67
C ASN A 201 -14.20 5.63 3.47
N ASN A 202 -15.27 4.93 3.09
CA ASN A 202 -16.61 4.95 3.69
C ASN A 202 -17.42 6.25 3.44
N MET A 203 -16.95 7.17 2.60
CA MET A 203 -17.54 8.53 2.48
C MET A 203 -18.83 8.60 1.67
N LEU A 204 -19.33 7.50 1.12
CA LEU A 204 -20.72 7.47 0.65
C LEU A 204 -21.72 7.16 1.78
N LEU A 205 -21.24 6.93 3.01
CA LEU A 205 -21.94 6.78 4.29
C LEU A 205 -22.85 5.56 4.36
N ASN A 206 -23.81 5.41 3.46
CA ASN A 206 -24.80 4.35 3.44
C ASN A 206 -25.23 3.98 2.03
N ALA A 207 -25.94 2.86 1.87
CA ALA A 207 -26.36 2.36 0.57
C ALA A 207 -27.29 3.32 -0.20
N GLY A 208 -28.14 4.09 0.50
CA GLY A 208 -29.03 5.05 -0.14
C GLY A 208 -28.29 6.15 -0.89
N ASN A 209 -27.20 6.66 -0.32
CA ASN A 209 -26.32 7.64 -0.97
C ASN A 209 -25.43 6.99 -2.04
N ALA A 210 -24.93 5.78 -1.76
CA ALA A 210 -23.95 5.12 -2.61
C ALA A 210 -24.53 4.58 -3.92
N VAL A 211 -25.74 3.99 -3.90
CA VAL A 211 -26.37 3.36 -5.08
C VAL A 211 -26.42 4.29 -6.30
N PRO A 212 -26.95 5.52 -6.23
CA PRO A 212 -27.01 6.38 -7.41
C PRO A 212 -25.63 6.75 -7.94
N VAL A 213 -24.64 6.97 -7.06
CA VAL A 213 -23.28 7.33 -7.44
C VAL A 213 -22.59 6.16 -8.14
N LEU A 214 -22.61 4.97 -7.54
CA LEU A 214 -21.94 3.80 -8.10
C LEU A 214 -22.58 3.37 -9.42
N ARG A 215 -23.91 3.41 -9.55
CA ARG A 215 -24.60 3.11 -10.81
C ARG A 215 -24.22 4.06 -11.94
N ALA A 216 -24.07 5.35 -11.65
CA ALA A 216 -23.61 6.29 -12.66
C ALA A 216 -22.15 6.01 -13.07
N LEU A 217 -21.29 5.66 -12.12
CA LEU A 217 -19.89 5.26 -12.39
C LEU A 217 -19.77 3.93 -13.12
N ASP A 218 -20.72 3.02 -13.00
CA ASP A 218 -20.76 1.75 -13.74
C ASP A 218 -20.79 1.95 -15.27
N ALA A 219 -21.24 3.11 -15.76
CA ALA A 219 -21.19 3.46 -17.17
C ALA A 219 -19.75 3.58 -17.72
N TYR A 220 -18.78 3.86 -16.85
CA TYR A 220 -17.38 4.01 -17.24
C TYR A 220 -16.68 2.65 -17.16
N ARG A 221 -16.41 2.01 -18.29
CA ARG A 221 -15.77 0.67 -18.34
C ARG A 221 -14.42 0.59 -17.62
N ARG A 222 -13.71 1.70 -17.48
CA ARG A 222 -12.41 1.76 -16.80
C ARG A 222 -12.50 1.70 -15.29
N VAL A 223 -13.63 2.09 -14.69
CA VAL A 223 -13.87 1.89 -13.26
C VAL A 223 -13.94 0.38 -13.01
N ALA A 224 -12.99 -0.14 -12.27
CA ALA A 224 -12.78 -1.57 -12.11
C ALA A 224 -13.25 -2.08 -10.76
N ILE A 225 -12.96 -1.36 -9.68
CA ILE A 225 -13.24 -1.79 -8.31
C ILE A 225 -13.70 -0.58 -7.47
N TYR A 226 -14.65 -0.80 -6.58
CA TYR A 226 -15.02 0.12 -5.52
C TYR A 226 -14.48 -0.37 -4.18
N GLU A 227 -13.57 0.39 -3.57
CA GLU A 227 -13.06 0.09 -2.24
C GLU A 227 -13.83 0.86 -1.18
N SER A 228 -14.31 0.14 -0.15
CA SER A 228 -14.93 0.72 1.04
C SER A 228 -15.91 1.87 0.73
N PRO A 229 -16.95 1.65 -0.11
CA PRO A 229 -17.86 2.73 -0.49
C PRO A 229 -18.66 3.29 0.70
N ILE A 230 -19.08 2.42 1.61
CA ILE A 230 -19.81 2.75 2.84
C ILE A 230 -19.11 2.10 4.05
N MET A 231 -19.60 2.35 5.27
CA MET A 231 -19.03 1.75 6.47
C MET A 231 -18.89 0.23 6.32
N GLN A 232 -17.68 -0.29 6.48
CA GLN A 232 -17.37 -1.69 6.16
C GLN A 232 -18.17 -2.70 6.99
N HIS A 233 -18.51 -2.36 8.23
CA HIS A 233 -19.35 -3.18 9.11
C HIS A 233 -20.86 -3.15 8.75
N ASP A 234 -21.30 -2.29 7.82
CA ASP A 234 -22.71 -2.24 7.36
C ASP A 234 -22.99 -3.40 6.39
N VAL A 235 -23.22 -4.58 6.96
CA VAL A 235 -23.52 -5.80 6.22
C VAL A 235 -24.75 -5.67 5.33
N ALA A 236 -25.81 -5.04 5.84
CA ALA A 236 -27.06 -4.87 5.09
C ALA A 236 -26.89 -3.92 3.91
N GLY A 237 -26.19 -2.80 4.13
CA GLY A 237 -25.88 -1.83 3.09
C GLY A 237 -25.02 -2.41 1.98
N HIS A 238 -23.97 -3.15 2.30
CA HIS A 238 -23.12 -3.81 1.30
C HIS A 238 -23.87 -4.87 0.48
N ARG A 239 -24.74 -5.66 1.10
CA ARG A 239 -25.62 -6.59 0.37
C ARG A 239 -26.54 -5.85 -0.61
N GLN A 240 -27.06 -4.70 -0.22
CA GLN A 240 -27.86 -3.86 -1.11
C GLN A 240 -26.99 -3.30 -2.25
N LEU A 241 -25.79 -2.78 -1.99
CA LEU A 241 -24.90 -2.26 -3.03
C LEU A 241 -24.61 -3.31 -4.10
N ARG A 242 -24.29 -4.55 -3.71
CA ARG A 242 -24.00 -5.65 -4.65
C ARG A 242 -25.17 -6.03 -5.56
N GLN A 243 -26.39 -5.64 -5.23
CA GLN A 243 -27.55 -5.81 -6.12
C GLN A 243 -27.68 -4.70 -7.17
N HIS A 244 -26.97 -3.59 -6.98
CA HIS A 244 -27.12 -2.37 -7.78
C HIS A 244 -25.89 -1.97 -8.58
N THR A 245 -24.72 -2.43 -8.25
CA THR A 245 -23.49 -2.21 -9.03
C THR A 245 -23.03 -3.47 -9.73
N THR A 246 -22.40 -3.31 -10.91
CA THR A 246 -21.79 -4.40 -11.68
C THR A 246 -20.29 -4.52 -11.41
N ARG A 247 -19.70 -3.59 -10.63
CA ARG A 247 -18.28 -3.62 -10.30
C ARG A 247 -18.04 -4.36 -8.99
N PRO A 248 -16.90 -5.06 -8.87
CA PRO A 248 -16.48 -5.65 -7.62
C PRO A 248 -16.37 -4.62 -6.49
N ILE A 249 -16.78 -5.03 -5.30
CA ILE A 249 -16.58 -4.28 -4.06
C ILE A 249 -15.45 -4.93 -3.27
N ALA A 250 -14.43 -4.13 -2.91
CA ALA A 250 -13.32 -4.53 -2.06
C ALA A 250 -13.51 -3.97 -0.64
N LEU A 251 -13.30 -4.82 0.38
CA LEU A 251 -13.28 -4.42 1.78
C LEU A 251 -11.93 -4.78 2.42
N HIS A 252 -11.53 -4.05 3.46
CA HIS A 252 -10.36 -4.44 4.22
C HIS A 252 -10.59 -5.79 4.89
N PHE A 253 -9.61 -6.69 4.78
CA PHE A 253 -9.72 -8.01 5.37
C PHE A 253 -9.91 -7.93 6.88
N GLY A 254 -11.01 -8.52 7.37
CA GLY A 254 -11.34 -8.54 8.80
C GLY A 254 -12.37 -7.51 9.26
N ASP A 255 -12.79 -6.59 8.39
CA ASP A 255 -13.89 -5.66 8.66
C ASP A 255 -14.90 -5.65 7.48
N PRO A 256 -16.08 -6.28 7.65
CA PRO A 256 -16.50 -7.09 8.79
C PRO A 256 -15.63 -8.37 8.95
N PRO A 257 -15.74 -9.11 10.06
CA PRO A 257 -15.00 -10.36 10.22
C PRO A 257 -15.16 -11.28 9.02
N PHE A 258 -14.06 -11.90 8.57
CA PHE A 258 -14.02 -12.70 7.34
C PHE A 258 -15.18 -13.71 7.21
N PRO A 259 -15.54 -14.50 8.26
CA PRO A 259 -16.69 -15.41 8.15
C PRO A 259 -18.02 -14.67 7.89
N THR A 260 -18.17 -13.46 8.42
CA THR A 260 -19.36 -12.62 8.17
C THR A 260 -19.34 -12.10 6.73
N ALA A 261 -18.21 -11.61 6.27
CA ALA A 261 -18.06 -11.11 4.89
C ALA A 261 -18.46 -12.17 3.87
N VAL A 262 -17.94 -13.40 4.03
CA VAL A 262 -18.21 -14.52 3.12
C VAL A 262 -19.67 -14.99 3.22
N ARG A 263 -20.17 -15.27 4.44
CA ARG A 263 -21.54 -15.80 4.64
C ARG A 263 -22.61 -14.83 4.17
N ALA A 264 -22.42 -13.54 4.43
CA ALA A 264 -23.38 -12.52 4.05
C ALA A 264 -23.20 -12.04 2.60
N GLY A 265 -22.09 -12.40 1.93
CA GLY A 265 -21.78 -12.02 0.57
C GLY A 265 -21.68 -10.50 0.38
N VAL A 266 -20.94 -9.80 1.26
CA VAL A 266 -20.90 -8.33 1.30
C VAL A 266 -19.87 -7.71 0.37
N CYS A 267 -18.88 -8.48 -0.10
CA CYS A 267 -17.83 -8.02 -1.00
C CYS A 267 -17.45 -9.11 -2.01
N ASP A 268 -16.68 -8.73 -3.00
CA ASP A 268 -16.17 -9.62 -4.06
C ASP A 268 -14.70 -9.96 -3.84
N GLY A 269 -14.02 -9.24 -2.96
CA GLY A 269 -12.62 -9.46 -2.61
C GLY A 269 -12.14 -8.51 -1.54
N PHE A 270 -10.82 -8.53 -1.29
CA PHE A 270 -10.26 -7.88 -0.12
C PHE A 270 -9.07 -6.97 -0.42
N VAL A 271 -8.88 -6.00 0.49
CA VAL A 271 -7.61 -5.31 0.72
C VAL A 271 -6.87 -6.10 1.80
N VAL A 272 -5.73 -6.67 1.46
CA VAL A 272 -4.90 -7.47 2.37
C VAL A 272 -3.68 -6.66 2.78
N SER A 273 -3.46 -6.53 4.09
CA SER A 273 -2.36 -5.76 4.66
C SER A 273 -1.89 -6.37 5.98
N GLY A 274 -0.75 -5.90 6.47
CA GLY A 274 -0.19 -6.36 7.74
C GLY A 274 1.25 -6.82 7.60
N GLY A 275 1.79 -7.47 8.63
CA GLY A 275 3.06 -8.17 8.57
C GLY A 275 2.99 -9.43 7.72
N VAL A 276 4.13 -10.02 7.42
CA VAL A 276 4.25 -11.15 6.48
C VAL A 276 3.36 -12.33 6.87
N ALA A 277 3.36 -12.71 8.16
CA ALA A 277 2.55 -13.84 8.62
C ALA A 277 1.04 -13.57 8.50
N SER A 278 0.61 -12.34 8.79
CA SER A 278 -0.78 -11.91 8.63
C SER A 278 -1.20 -11.91 7.17
N VAL A 279 -0.37 -11.35 6.28
CA VAL A 279 -0.65 -11.30 4.83
C VAL A 279 -0.76 -12.69 4.24
N LEU A 280 0.16 -13.60 4.57
CA LEU A 280 0.11 -14.99 4.11
C LEU A 280 -1.18 -15.68 4.59
N ARG A 281 -1.52 -15.56 5.88
CA ARG A 281 -2.75 -16.13 6.43
C ARG A 281 -4.01 -15.58 5.77
N GLN A 282 -4.10 -14.25 5.62
CA GLN A 282 -5.24 -13.58 4.99
C GLN A 282 -5.38 -13.99 3.51
N GLY A 283 -4.27 -13.96 2.76
CA GLY A 283 -4.26 -14.29 1.34
C GLY A 283 -4.58 -15.76 1.06
N LEU A 284 -4.08 -16.70 1.88
CA LEU A 284 -4.42 -18.12 1.76
C LEU A 284 -5.88 -18.36 2.12
N LEU A 285 -6.40 -17.69 3.17
CA LEU A 285 -7.79 -17.83 3.56
C LEU A 285 -8.73 -17.25 2.49
N ALA A 286 -8.45 -16.06 1.95
CA ALA A 286 -9.20 -15.51 0.83
C ALA A 286 -9.16 -16.45 -0.39
N GLY A 287 -7.97 -17.00 -0.68
CA GLY A 287 -7.78 -17.96 -1.77
C GLY A 287 -8.59 -19.25 -1.63
N ALA A 288 -8.76 -19.75 -0.42
CA ALA A 288 -9.58 -20.94 -0.14
C ALA A 288 -11.09 -20.72 -0.42
N PHE A 289 -11.51 -19.46 -0.58
CA PHE A 289 -12.89 -19.09 -0.92
C PHE A 289 -12.99 -18.42 -2.31
N ASP A 290 -11.98 -18.58 -3.16
CA ASP A 290 -11.91 -18.00 -4.51
C ASP A 290 -12.11 -16.47 -4.54
N MET A 291 -11.73 -15.77 -3.45
CA MET A 291 -11.88 -14.32 -3.34
C MET A 291 -10.58 -13.62 -3.71
N PRO A 292 -10.56 -12.83 -4.80
CA PRO A 292 -9.38 -12.06 -5.19
C PRO A 292 -9.09 -10.94 -4.19
N PHE A 293 -7.85 -10.44 -4.22
CA PHE A 293 -7.43 -9.33 -3.38
C PHE A 293 -6.23 -8.61 -3.99
N TRP A 294 -5.95 -7.41 -3.49
CA TRP A 294 -4.64 -6.78 -3.65
C TRP A 294 -3.90 -6.70 -2.32
N LEU A 295 -2.59 -6.65 -2.43
CA LEU A 295 -1.70 -6.34 -1.31
C LEU A 295 -1.60 -4.82 -1.16
N GLN A 296 -1.84 -4.30 0.05
CA GLN A 296 -1.64 -2.91 0.39
C GLN A 296 -0.52 -2.79 1.43
N LEU A 297 0.70 -2.61 0.93
CA LEU A 297 1.91 -2.44 1.73
C LEU A 297 2.60 -1.16 1.25
N VAL A 298 2.52 -0.10 2.06
CA VAL A 298 2.99 1.24 1.65
C VAL A 298 4.45 1.44 2.02
N GLY A 299 5.26 1.85 1.05
CA GLY A 299 6.68 2.12 1.19
C GLY A 299 7.36 2.43 -0.13
N THR A 300 8.69 2.35 -0.14
CA THR A 300 9.52 2.60 -1.31
C THR A 300 9.86 1.29 -2.05
N GLY A 301 11.06 1.16 -2.58
CA GLY A 301 11.50 -0.01 -3.35
C GLY A 301 11.57 -1.30 -2.55
N LEU A 302 12.01 -1.25 -1.28
CA LEU A 302 12.11 -2.45 -0.44
C LEU A 302 10.73 -3.06 -0.16
N THR A 303 9.75 -2.23 0.23
CA THR A 303 8.37 -2.69 0.43
C THR A 303 7.76 -3.22 -0.86
N THR A 304 8.03 -2.57 -2.01
CA THR A 304 7.52 -3.02 -3.29
C THR A 304 8.12 -4.38 -3.68
N ALA A 305 9.41 -4.62 -3.40
CA ALA A 305 10.04 -5.93 -3.59
C ALA A 305 9.39 -7.00 -2.69
N LEU A 306 9.18 -6.72 -1.40
CA LEU A 306 8.48 -7.65 -0.49
C LEU A 306 7.05 -7.95 -0.96
N ALA A 307 6.31 -6.94 -1.38
CA ALA A 307 4.96 -7.12 -1.92
C ALA A 307 4.95 -8.01 -3.16
N ALA A 308 5.95 -7.86 -4.06
CA ALA A 308 6.12 -8.73 -5.21
C ALA A 308 6.42 -10.19 -4.79
N HIS A 309 7.28 -10.42 -3.78
CA HIS A 309 7.53 -11.76 -3.24
C HIS A 309 6.26 -12.41 -2.67
N LEU A 310 5.46 -11.66 -1.91
CA LEU A 310 4.18 -12.15 -1.38
C LEU A 310 3.18 -12.44 -2.49
N GLY A 311 3.06 -11.54 -3.46
CA GLY A 311 2.22 -11.73 -4.64
C GLY A 311 2.62 -12.93 -5.50
N ALA A 312 3.92 -13.27 -5.53
CA ALA A 312 4.44 -14.40 -6.29
C ALA A 312 3.90 -15.76 -5.83
N VAL A 313 3.53 -15.89 -4.56
CA VAL A 313 3.09 -17.17 -3.95
C VAL A 313 1.60 -17.20 -3.58
N LEU A 314 0.89 -16.08 -3.68
CA LEU A 314 -0.53 -15.98 -3.33
C LEU A 314 -1.39 -15.97 -4.61
N PRO A 315 -2.06 -17.09 -4.97
CA PRO A 315 -2.74 -17.24 -6.26
C PRO A 315 -3.79 -16.17 -6.54
N LEU A 316 -4.55 -15.77 -5.52
CA LEU A 316 -5.64 -14.79 -5.65
C LEU A 316 -5.22 -13.34 -5.41
N ALA A 317 -3.91 -13.03 -5.24
CA ALA A 317 -3.36 -11.68 -5.32
C ALA A 317 -3.40 -11.21 -6.79
N GLN A 318 -4.59 -11.11 -7.36
CA GLN A 318 -4.85 -10.85 -8.78
C GLN A 318 -5.18 -9.40 -9.06
N TRP A 319 -5.61 -8.66 -8.05
CA TRP A 319 -5.86 -7.23 -8.17
C TRP A 319 -4.55 -6.44 -8.02
N PRO A 320 -4.41 -5.28 -8.69
CA PRO A 320 -3.16 -4.54 -8.66
C PRO A 320 -2.77 -4.09 -7.27
N MET A 321 -1.60 -4.51 -6.78
CA MET A 321 -1.12 -4.15 -5.45
C MET A 321 -0.81 -2.65 -5.33
N VAL A 322 -0.94 -2.13 -4.12
CA VAL A 322 -0.75 -0.72 -3.79
C VAL A 322 0.44 -0.57 -2.85
N THR A 323 1.51 0.02 -3.34
CA THR A 323 2.73 0.29 -2.55
C THR A 323 3.02 1.78 -2.38
N CYS A 324 2.34 2.63 -3.13
CA CYS A 324 2.58 4.08 -3.18
C CYS A 324 3.98 4.47 -3.67
N LEU A 325 4.73 3.56 -4.28
CA LEU A 325 6.09 3.79 -4.79
C LEU A 325 6.18 5.03 -5.67
N ASN A 326 5.18 5.25 -6.51
CA ASN A 326 5.12 6.36 -7.46
C ASN A 326 5.07 7.75 -6.82
N ASN A 327 4.82 7.86 -5.53
CA ASN A 327 4.82 9.15 -4.84
C ASN A 327 6.24 9.66 -4.54
N TYR A 328 7.20 8.78 -4.39
CA TYR A 328 8.56 9.12 -3.99
C TYR A 328 9.41 9.52 -5.20
N ALA A 329 10.24 10.54 -5.02
CA ALA A 329 11.21 10.96 -6.04
C ALA A 329 12.39 9.99 -6.19
N ASP A 330 12.55 9.10 -5.21
CA ASP A 330 13.61 8.09 -5.15
C ASP A 330 13.05 6.80 -4.53
N ASP A 331 13.38 5.65 -5.08
CA ASP A 331 12.94 4.35 -4.56
C ASP A 331 13.95 3.70 -3.60
N LEU A 332 15.07 4.38 -3.32
CA LEU A 332 16.18 3.97 -2.46
C LEU A 332 16.93 2.73 -2.94
N LEU A 333 16.80 2.36 -4.21
CA LEU A 333 17.46 1.20 -4.81
C LEU A 333 18.53 1.62 -5.83
N VAL A 334 19.64 0.87 -5.88
CA VAL A 334 20.67 1.03 -6.93
C VAL A 334 20.07 0.83 -8.32
N THR A 335 19.16 -0.14 -8.45
CA THR A 335 18.45 -0.41 -9.70
C THR A 335 16.95 -0.47 -9.42
N PRO A 336 16.14 0.42 -10.02
CA PRO A 336 14.69 0.41 -9.85
C PRO A 336 14.05 -0.90 -10.29
N LEU A 337 12.94 -1.26 -9.63
CA LEU A 337 12.15 -2.43 -10.00
C LEU A 337 11.54 -2.26 -11.40
N ALA A 338 11.63 -3.30 -12.22
CA ALA A 338 11.06 -3.28 -13.57
C ALA A 338 9.53 -3.37 -13.51
N ILE A 339 8.85 -2.32 -13.98
CA ILE A 339 7.39 -2.26 -14.13
C ILE A 339 7.05 -2.20 -15.60
N ARG A 340 6.23 -3.14 -16.10
CA ARG A 340 5.85 -3.25 -17.51
C ARG A 340 4.43 -3.75 -17.64
N GLY A 341 3.62 -3.05 -18.45
CA GLY A 341 2.27 -3.47 -18.76
C GLY A 341 1.34 -3.61 -17.54
N GLY A 342 1.60 -2.84 -16.46
CA GLY A 342 0.85 -2.90 -15.20
C GLY A 342 1.35 -3.95 -14.21
N TYR A 343 2.54 -4.52 -14.44
CA TYR A 343 3.12 -5.56 -13.58
C TYR A 343 4.53 -5.22 -13.16
N VAL A 344 4.88 -5.53 -11.91
CA VAL A 344 6.25 -5.51 -11.40
C VAL A 344 6.84 -6.91 -11.43
N ARG A 345 8.11 -7.02 -11.85
CA ARG A 345 8.81 -8.29 -11.85
C ARG A 345 9.21 -8.69 -10.44
N VAL A 346 8.97 -9.95 -10.09
CA VAL A 346 9.45 -10.54 -8.83
C VAL A 346 10.97 -10.67 -8.87
N PRO A 347 11.72 -10.10 -7.89
CA PRO A 347 13.16 -10.26 -7.84
C PRO A 347 13.57 -11.72 -7.62
N GLU A 348 14.67 -12.14 -8.26
CA GLU A 348 15.17 -13.54 -8.23
C GLU A 348 16.47 -13.69 -7.46
N ALA A 349 17.20 -12.61 -7.20
CA ALA A 349 18.42 -12.67 -6.40
C ALA A 349 18.11 -12.99 -4.93
N PRO A 350 19.11 -13.48 -4.16
CA PRO A 350 18.93 -13.81 -2.75
C PRO A 350 18.38 -12.65 -1.90
N GLY A 351 17.61 -12.97 -0.89
CA GLY A 351 16.92 -11.97 -0.05
C GLY A 351 15.75 -11.31 -0.77
N LEU A 352 15.55 -10.01 -0.56
CA LEU A 352 14.61 -9.21 -1.32
C LEU A 352 14.97 -9.09 -2.80
N GLY A 353 16.21 -9.49 -3.16
CA GLY A 353 16.69 -9.49 -4.52
C GLY A 353 16.91 -8.10 -5.11
N VAL A 354 17.02 -7.10 -4.27
CA VAL A 354 17.31 -5.70 -4.59
C VAL A 354 18.50 -5.21 -3.75
N GLU A 355 19.19 -4.19 -4.24
CA GLU A 355 20.31 -3.55 -3.57
C GLU A 355 19.93 -2.14 -3.15
N ILE A 356 20.16 -1.81 -1.87
CA ILE A 356 19.89 -0.48 -1.33
C ILE A 356 20.94 0.53 -1.82
N ASP A 357 20.53 1.74 -2.17
CA ASP A 357 21.43 2.84 -2.49
C ASP A 357 21.88 3.56 -1.19
N GLU A 358 23.04 3.17 -0.67
CA GLU A 358 23.63 3.78 0.53
C GLU A 358 23.92 5.28 0.33
N ALA A 359 24.19 5.72 -0.89
CA ALA A 359 24.38 7.14 -1.19
C ALA A 359 23.05 7.89 -1.11
N ALA A 360 21.94 7.27 -1.51
CA ALA A 360 20.60 7.83 -1.31
C ALA A 360 20.23 7.90 0.17
N LEU A 361 20.54 6.86 0.97
CA LEU A 361 20.34 6.90 2.41
C LEU A 361 21.10 8.06 3.07
N ALA A 362 22.35 8.26 2.70
CA ALA A 362 23.16 9.38 3.20
C ALA A 362 22.61 10.75 2.75
N ARG A 363 22.15 10.86 1.51
CA ARG A 363 21.58 12.09 0.93
C ARG A 363 20.29 12.52 1.62
N TYR A 364 19.43 11.58 1.97
CA TYR A 364 18.13 11.83 2.60
C TYR A 364 18.12 11.67 4.12
N ALA A 365 19.28 11.41 4.74
CA ALA A 365 19.38 11.19 6.19
C ALA A 365 18.73 12.33 6.98
N MET A 366 17.89 11.98 7.95
CA MET A 366 17.14 12.91 8.78
C MET A 366 17.57 12.77 10.25
N ALA A 367 17.88 13.89 10.87
CA ALA A 367 18.12 13.95 12.32
C ALA A 367 16.80 14.09 13.11
N PRO A 368 16.74 13.63 14.37
CA PRO A 368 15.59 13.89 15.25
C PRO A 368 15.32 15.40 15.44
N PRO A 369 14.04 15.80 15.64
CA PRO A 369 12.86 14.94 15.69
C PRO A 369 12.43 14.48 14.29
N TYR A 370 12.00 13.21 14.16
CA TYR A 370 11.56 12.62 12.90
C TYR A 370 10.11 13.00 12.58
N VAL A 371 9.83 14.29 12.59
CA VAL A 371 8.49 14.87 12.37
C VAL A 371 8.65 16.14 11.56
N LEU A 372 7.88 16.28 10.50
CA LEU A 372 7.77 17.53 9.75
C LEU A 372 6.60 18.36 10.30
N PRO A 373 6.75 19.69 10.38
CA PRO A 373 5.63 20.56 10.72
C PRO A 373 4.51 20.42 9.68
N PRO A 374 3.24 20.50 10.07
CA PRO A 374 2.14 20.53 9.14
C PRO A 374 2.27 21.76 8.23
N PRO A 375 2.02 21.61 6.92
CA PRO A 375 2.08 22.73 6.00
C PRO A 375 0.98 23.76 6.31
N ARG A 376 1.29 25.05 6.17
CA ARG A 376 0.31 26.12 6.31
C ARG A 376 -0.44 26.28 4.99
N LEU A 377 -1.62 25.68 4.92
CA LEU A 377 -2.47 25.66 3.73
C LEU A 377 -3.87 26.18 4.07
N LEU A 378 -4.44 26.97 3.22
CA LEU A 378 -5.84 27.33 3.26
C LEU A 378 -6.59 26.51 2.20
N LEU A 379 -7.50 25.67 2.66
CA LEU A 379 -8.26 24.75 1.83
C LEU A 379 -9.68 25.32 1.67
N SER A 380 -10.14 25.50 0.45
CA SER A 380 -11.46 26.07 0.16
C SER A 380 -12.26 25.12 -0.69
N VAL A 381 -13.26 24.47 -0.09
CA VAL A 381 -14.20 23.64 -0.85
C VAL A 381 -15.28 24.54 -1.43
N VAL A 382 -15.47 24.46 -2.74
CA VAL A 382 -16.38 25.28 -3.53
C VAL A 382 -17.45 24.41 -4.15
N TRP A 383 -18.72 24.72 -3.87
CA TRP A 383 -19.86 24.04 -4.47
C TRP A 383 -20.53 24.87 -5.55
N PRO A 384 -21.21 24.24 -6.51
CA PRO A 384 -22.10 24.96 -7.43
C PRO A 384 -23.08 25.87 -6.67
N GLY A 385 -23.36 27.04 -7.22
CA GLY A 385 -24.20 28.03 -6.57
C GLY A 385 -23.49 28.96 -5.59
N GLY A 386 -22.16 28.89 -5.53
CA GLY A 386 -21.31 29.88 -4.85
C GLY A 386 -21.05 29.65 -3.37
N ARG A 387 -21.55 28.56 -2.78
CA ARG A 387 -21.18 28.20 -1.40
C ARG A 387 -19.70 27.84 -1.33
N VAL A 388 -18.99 28.42 -0.38
CA VAL A 388 -17.57 28.15 -0.12
C VAL A 388 -17.35 27.89 1.36
N VAL A 389 -16.52 26.90 1.69
CA VAL A 389 -16.09 26.67 3.08
C VAL A 389 -14.58 26.56 3.13
N HIS A 390 -13.96 27.36 4.00
CA HIS A 390 -12.52 27.43 4.18
C HIS A 390 -12.10 26.68 5.43
N TYR A 391 -11.00 25.92 5.31
CA TYR A 391 -10.39 25.12 6.37
C TYR A 391 -8.89 25.40 6.44
N ALA A 392 -8.30 25.32 7.63
CA ALA A 392 -6.87 25.40 7.84
C ALA A 392 -6.17 24.02 7.83
N SER A 393 -6.94 22.93 7.71
CA SER A 393 -6.39 21.56 7.65
C SER A 393 -7.40 20.59 7.05
N MET A 394 -6.89 19.52 6.40
CA MET A 394 -7.75 18.40 6.00
C MET A 394 -8.25 17.67 7.25
N ARG A 395 -7.34 17.24 8.12
CA ARG A 395 -7.65 16.61 9.41
C ARG A 395 -7.17 17.51 10.54
N PRO A 396 -8.01 17.77 11.56
CA PRO A 396 -9.37 17.23 11.74
C PRO A 396 -10.48 18.01 11.06
N GLN A 397 -10.22 19.19 10.42
CA GLN A 397 -11.29 20.15 10.10
C GLN A 397 -12.16 19.74 8.90
N CYS A 398 -11.62 19.60 7.68
CA CYS A 398 -12.43 19.29 6.50
C CYS A 398 -13.12 17.92 6.64
N TRP A 399 -12.38 16.90 7.08
CA TRP A 399 -12.93 15.59 7.38
C TRP A 399 -13.96 15.64 8.50
N GLY A 400 -13.67 16.35 9.61
CA GLY A 400 -14.59 16.50 10.73
C GLY A 400 -15.89 17.16 10.33
N ASP A 401 -15.82 18.19 9.48
CA ASP A 401 -17.01 18.91 8.97
C ASP A 401 -17.87 18.00 8.07
N PHE A 402 -17.24 17.16 7.25
CA PHE A 402 -17.93 16.12 6.47
C PHE A 402 -18.64 15.10 7.37
N TRP A 403 -17.92 14.52 8.34
CA TRP A 403 -18.50 13.51 9.24
C TRP A 403 -19.57 14.08 10.17
N ALA A 404 -19.55 15.39 10.43
CA ALA A 404 -20.61 16.10 11.14
C ALA A 404 -21.86 16.37 10.28
N GLY A 405 -21.85 15.98 8.99
CA GLY A 405 -22.97 16.17 8.07
C GLY A 405 -23.09 17.58 7.50
N ASN A 406 -22.04 18.39 7.57
CA ASN A 406 -22.06 19.78 7.09
C ASN A 406 -21.66 19.91 5.61
N GLN A 407 -21.25 18.82 4.97
CA GLN A 407 -20.92 18.76 3.54
C GLN A 407 -21.83 17.74 2.85
N PRO A 408 -22.24 17.96 1.58
CA PRO A 408 -22.88 16.94 0.77
C PRO A 408 -22.00 15.70 0.64
N VAL A 409 -22.60 14.52 0.55
CA VAL A 409 -21.87 13.26 0.35
C VAL A 409 -21.22 13.21 -1.03
N HIS A 410 -21.92 13.73 -2.02
CA HIS A 410 -21.43 13.89 -3.38
C HIS A 410 -22.23 14.98 -4.10
N GLU A 411 -21.53 15.81 -4.89
CA GLU A 411 -22.18 16.83 -5.73
C GLU A 411 -21.36 17.06 -7.00
N HIS A 412 -22.06 17.21 -8.15
CA HIS A 412 -21.43 17.56 -9.40
C HIS A 412 -20.86 18.97 -9.35
N GLY A 413 -19.68 19.18 -9.94
CA GLY A 413 -19.03 20.48 -10.03
C GLY A 413 -18.39 20.96 -8.74
N VAL A 414 -18.38 20.15 -7.68
CA VAL A 414 -17.62 20.47 -6.46
C VAL A 414 -16.13 20.42 -6.72
N SER A 415 -15.39 21.35 -6.12
CA SER A 415 -13.91 21.40 -6.23
C SER A 415 -13.28 21.92 -4.95
N MET A 416 -11.99 21.69 -4.80
CA MET A 416 -11.18 22.23 -3.72
C MET A 416 -10.04 23.09 -4.28
N GLU A 417 -9.92 24.30 -3.76
CA GLU A 417 -8.75 25.14 -3.98
C GLU A 417 -7.76 24.97 -2.82
N VAL A 418 -6.49 24.84 -3.15
CA VAL A 418 -5.39 24.76 -2.17
C VAL A 418 -4.56 26.01 -2.31
N ARG A 419 -4.44 26.80 -1.27
CA ARG A 419 -3.67 28.05 -1.27
C ARG A 419 -2.60 27.99 -0.17
N PRO A 420 -1.33 27.87 -0.53
CA PRO A 420 -0.22 28.03 0.42
C PRO A 420 -0.18 29.46 0.97
N ASP A 421 0.55 29.64 2.07
CA ASP A 421 0.77 30.98 2.64
C ASP A 421 1.49 31.87 1.63
N ASP A 422 0.80 32.89 1.14
CA ASP A 422 1.31 33.86 0.17
C ASP A 422 1.90 35.12 0.80
N GLY A 423 1.91 35.18 2.15
CA GLY A 423 2.39 36.31 2.94
C GLY A 423 1.44 37.51 2.98
N SER A 424 0.24 37.42 2.34
CA SER A 424 -0.71 38.54 2.35
C SER A 424 -1.47 38.66 3.67
N PRO A 425 -1.83 39.89 4.08
CA PRO A 425 -2.69 40.11 5.25
C PRO A 425 -4.05 39.45 5.12
N GLU A 426 -4.63 39.40 3.92
CA GLU A 426 -5.91 38.80 3.61
C GLU A 426 -5.86 37.29 3.83
N TRP A 427 -4.82 36.63 3.31
CA TRP A 427 -4.59 35.20 3.55
C TRP A 427 -4.43 34.91 5.03
N ALA A 428 -3.58 35.68 5.74
CA ALA A 428 -3.31 35.50 7.16
C ALA A 428 -4.57 35.69 8.02
N ALA A 429 -5.41 36.66 7.70
CA ALA A 429 -6.68 36.93 8.39
C ALA A 429 -7.68 35.77 8.20
N LEU A 430 -7.82 35.28 6.97
CA LEU A 430 -8.70 34.15 6.66
C LEU A 430 -8.20 32.85 7.29
N TYR A 431 -6.89 32.58 7.23
CA TYR A 431 -6.27 31.41 7.87
C TYR A 431 -6.47 31.42 9.39
N ALA A 432 -6.25 32.57 10.05
CA ALA A 432 -6.50 32.72 11.48
C ALA A 432 -7.97 32.48 11.89
N ARG A 433 -8.92 32.84 11.02
CA ARG A 433 -10.36 32.51 11.22
C ARG A 433 -10.57 31.00 11.05
N ALA A 434 -10.01 30.41 9.97
CA ALA A 434 -10.14 28.99 9.64
C ALA A 434 -9.47 28.08 10.70
N GLN A 435 -8.40 28.52 11.34
CA GLN A 435 -7.79 27.77 12.47
C GLN A 435 -8.74 27.56 13.65
N ARG A 436 -9.71 28.49 13.87
CA ARG A 436 -10.70 28.40 14.94
C ARG A 436 -11.91 27.52 14.57
N GLY A 437 -12.10 27.21 13.31
CA GLY A 437 -13.16 26.38 12.76
C GLY A 437 -13.47 26.70 11.32
N ALA A 438 -14.33 25.90 10.69
CA ALA A 438 -14.74 26.08 9.31
C ALA A 438 -15.36 27.49 9.08
N VAL A 439 -14.85 28.23 8.10
CA VAL A 439 -15.36 29.56 7.72
C VAL A 439 -16.25 29.41 6.50
N ARG A 440 -17.51 29.80 6.61
CA ARG A 440 -18.53 29.65 5.57
C ARG A 440 -18.82 30.98 4.91
N ASP A 441 -18.57 31.06 3.63
CA ASP A 441 -18.77 32.24 2.81
C ASP A 441 -19.66 31.90 1.57
N GLN A 442 -20.11 32.93 0.86
CA GLN A 442 -20.85 32.84 -0.41
C GLN A 442 -20.07 33.65 -1.44
N ARG A 443 -19.80 33.09 -2.64
CA ARG A 443 -19.22 33.80 -3.79
C ARG A 443 -20.29 34.33 -4.74
#